data_b2df466615a50aca484864050de05aa7
#
_entry.id   b2df466615a50aca484864050de05aa7
#
_cell.length_a   1.000
_cell.length_b   1.000
_cell.length_c   1.000
_cell.angle_alpha   90.00
_cell.angle_beta   90.00
_cell.angle_gamma   90.00
#
_symmetry.space_group_name_H-M   'P 1'
#
loop_
_entity.id
_entity.type
_entity.pdbx_description
1 polymer ?
#
loop_
_entity_poly.entity_id
_entity_poly.type
_entity_poly.pdbx_seq_one_letter_code
_entity_poly.pdbx_strand_id
1 'polypeptide(L)'
;MSNHGQAALQVPAWGGGEALAQAHTDEDVAPGDIAVGVVIGRSSEYFDFFVFGIASVLVFPSLLFPFLPRLEGTLAAFGIFALAFVARPFGTALSMAVQRRWGRGTKLTLALVLLGACTVGMAFLPSYAQAGTPAITALVLLRLGQGLALGGSWDGLPSLLALAAPRQRRGWYAMLGQLGAPLGFALAASLFAYLYASLTPDEFLDWGWRYPFCVA
;
A
#
# COMPACT_ATOMS: atom_id res chain seq x y z
N MET A 1 31.77 -18.49 61.79
CA MET A 1 30.38 -18.07 61.86
C MET A 1 30.32 -16.69 61.24
N SER A 2 30.07 -16.60 60.00
CA SER A 2 30.04 -15.33 59.29
C SER A 2 29.01 -15.46 58.15
N ASN A 3 27.91 -14.78 58.34
CA ASN A 3 26.73 -14.79 57.50
C ASN A 3 26.93 -13.73 56.42
N HIS A 4 27.27 -14.14 55.20
CA HIS A 4 27.32 -13.23 54.06
C HIS A 4 25.92 -13.11 53.46
N GLY A 5 25.27 -11.99 53.82
CA GLY A 5 24.00 -11.57 53.21
C GLY A 5 24.17 -11.34 51.71
N GLN A 6 23.40 -12.09 50.92
CA GLN A 6 23.19 -11.81 49.50
C GLN A 6 22.35 -10.54 49.36
N ALA A 7 22.99 -9.45 48.98
CA ALA A 7 22.30 -8.27 48.49
C ALA A 7 21.64 -8.59 47.14
N ALA A 8 20.35 -8.89 47.16
CA ALA A 8 19.55 -8.97 45.94
C ALA A 8 19.50 -7.57 45.33
N LEU A 9 20.08 -7.45 44.13
CA LEU A 9 19.92 -6.28 43.27
C LEU A 9 18.42 -6.11 42.96
N GLN A 10 17.79 -5.17 43.64
CA GLN A 10 16.43 -4.72 43.28
C GLN A 10 16.53 -3.96 41.97
N VAL A 11 16.14 -4.61 40.88
CA VAL A 11 15.89 -3.97 39.60
C VAL A 11 14.69 -3.03 39.79
N PRO A 12 14.78 -1.72 39.48
CA PRO A 12 13.64 -0.84 39.61
C PRO A 12 12.54 -1.34 38.66
N ALA A 13 11.37 -1.61 39.22
CA ALA A 13 10.17 -1.89 38.41
C ALA A 13 9.85 -0.63 37.59
N TRP A 14 10.15 -0.67 36.29
CA TRP A 14 9.70 0.34 35.37
C TRP A 14 8.18 0.26 35.30
N GLY A 15 7.49 1.21 35.90
CA GLY A 15 6.02 1.31 35.96
C GLY A 15 5.30 1.47 34.64
N GLY A 16 5.99 1.21 33.52
CA GLY A 16 5.42 1.18 32.20
C GLY A 16 4.72 -0.13 31.81
N GLY A 17 5.01 -1.24 32.51
CA GLY A 17 4.42 -2.54 32.22
C GLY A 17 2.95 -2.64 32.64
N GLU A 18 2.60 -2.07 33.77
CA GLU A 18 1.22 -2.08 34.29
C GLU A 18 0.33 -1.08 33.52
N ALA A 19 0.85 0.09 33.15
CA ALA A 19 0.12 1.05 32.33
C ALA A 19 -0.13 0.52 30.91
N LEU A 20 0.79 -0.26 30.36
CA LEU A 20 0.60 -0.94 29.07
C LEU A 20 -0.35 -2.14 29.18
N ALA A 21 -0.37 -2.83 30.33
CA ALA A 21 -1.32 -3.91 30.59
C ALA A 21 -2.75 -3.38 30.83
N GLN A 22 -2.89 -2.22 31.46
CA GLN A 22 -4.21 -1.59 31.69
C GLN A 22 -4.79 -0.92 30.44
N ALA A 23 -3.97 -0.52 29.47
CA ALA A 23 -4.45 -0.03 28.18
C ALA A 23 -5.00 -1.15 27.26
N HIS A 24 -4.90 -2.42 27.65
CA HIS A 24 -5.39 -3.58 26.92
C HIS A 24 -6.72 -4.15 27.43
N THR A 25 -7.43 -3.48 28.31
CA THR A 25 -8.69 -3.98 28.92
C THR A 25 -9.97 -3.42 28.29
N ASP A 26 -9.88 -2.68 27.19
CA ASP A 26 -11.08 -2.26 26.45
C ASP A 26 -11.09 -2.90 25.06
N GLU A 27 -11.98 -3.88 24.92
CA GLU A 27 -12.32 -4.71 23.75
C GLU A 27 -11.20 -5.69 23.33
N ASP A 28 -11.34 -6.94 23.77
CA ASP A 28 -10.65 -8.12 23.22
C ASP A 28 -11.08 -8.31 21.74
N VAL A 29 -10.47 -7.55 20.83
CA VAL A 29 -10.64 -7.78 19.39
C VAL A 29 -10.02 -9.14 19.09
N ALA A 30 -10.85 -10.09 18.68
CA ALA A 30 -10.40 -11.44 18.39
C ALA A 30 -9.29 -11.39 17.32
N PRO A 31 -8.20 -12.16 17.46
CA PRO A 31 -7.12 -12.20 16.46
C PRO A 31 -7.60 -12.49 15.04
N GLY A 32 -8.78 -13.14 14.92
CA GLY A 32 -9.45 -13.39 13.65
C GLY A 32 -9.95 -12.11 12.95
N ASP A 33 -10.51 -11.18 13.70
CA ASP A 33 -11.04 -9.92 13.15
C ASP A 33 -9.92 -9.01 12.66
N ILE A 34 -8.81 -8.97 13.42
CA ILE A 34 -7.59 -8.28 12.99
C ILE A 34 -7.04 -8.91 11.70
N ALA A 35 -7.05 -10.25 11.61
CA ALA A 35 -6.57 -10.96 10.44
C ALA A 35 -7.38 -10.64 9.17
N VAL A 36 -8.71 -10.59 9.28
CA VAL A 36 -9.59 -10.22 8.15
C VAL A 36 -9.30 -8.79 7.70
N GLY A 37 -9.19 -7.83 8.63
CA GLY A 37 -8.83 -6.45 8.31
C GLY A 37 -7.47 -6.33 7.63
N VAL A 38 -6.47 -7.10 8.09
CA VAL A 38 -5.13 -7.14 7.48
C VAL A 38 -5.20 -7.71 6.05
N VAL A 39 -5.92 -8.81 5.83
CA VAL A 39 -6.04 -9.42 4.48
C VAL A 39 -6.73 -8.45 3.53
N ILE A 40 -7.83 -7.82 3.94
CA ILE A 40 -8.57 -6.85 3.11
C ILE A 40 -7.68 -5.65 2.79
N GLY A 41 -7.04 -5.03 3.79
CA GLY A 41 -6.18 -3.87 3.59
C GLY A 41 -5.00 -4.19 2.68
N ARG A 42 -4.37 -5.35 2.86
CA ARG A 42 -3.26 -5.80 1.98
C ARG A 42 -3.74 -6.12 0.56
N SER A 43 -4.94 -6.69 0.42
CA SER A 43 -5.51 -6.97 -0.91
C SER A 43 -5.79 -5.67 -1.68
N SER A 44 -6.28 -4.63 -1.01
CA SER A 44 -6.49 -3.31 -1.60
C SER A 44 -5.17 -2.65 -2.04
N GLU A 45 -4.12 -2.68 -1.19
CA GLU A 45 -2.80 -2.16 -1.54
C GLU A 45 -2.20 -2.89 -2.76
N TYR A 46 -2.31 -4.22 -2.80
CA TYR A 46 -1.82 -5.01 -3.93
C TYR A 46 -2.69 -4.86 -5.17
N PHE A 47 -4.00 -4.65 -5.01
CA PHE A 47 -4.90 -4.38 -6.11
C PHE A 47 -4.47 -3.11 -6.87
N ASP A 48 -4.26 -1.99 -6.17
CA ASP A 48 -3.74 -0.75 -6.76
C ASP A 48 -2.40 -0.97 -7.48
N PHE A 49 -1.49 -1.71 -6.84
CA PHE A 49 -0.21 -2.07 -7.42
C PHE A 49 -0.34 -2.82 -8.75
N PHE A 50 -1.20 -3.84 -8.80
CA PHE A 50 -1.40 -4.65 -10.01
C PHE A 50 -2.24 -3.92 -11.07
N VAL A 51 -3.18 -3.07 -10.69
CA VAL A 51 -3.92 -2.20 -11.61
C VAL A 51 -2.93 -1.36 -12.43
N PHE A 52 -1.96 -0.72 -11.77
CA PHE A 52 -0.94 0.04 -12.47
C PHE A 52 -0.05 -0.86 -13.34
N GLY A 53 0.38 -2.01 -12.83
CA GLY A 53 1.21 -2.98 -13.58
C GLY A 53 0.54 -3.45 -14.87
N ILE A 54 -0.75 -3.81 -14.80
CA ILE A 54 -1.53 -4.25 -15.98
C ILE A 54 -1.73 -3.08 -16.95
N ALA A 55 -2.06 -1.89 -16.47
CA ALA A 55 -2.20 -0.69 -17.30
C ALA A 55 -0.88 -0.32 -18.00
N SER A 56 0.27 -0.57 -17.37
CA SER A 56 1.60 -0.35 -17.97
C SER A 56 1.85 -1.20 -19.22
N VAL A 57 1.16 -2.34 -19.35
CA VAL A 57 1.28 -3.22 -20.53
C VAL A 57 0.19 -2.96 -21.54
N LEU A 58 -1.06 -2.80 -21.07
CA LEU A 58 -2.23 -2.77 -21.95
C LEU A 58 -2.57 -1.37 -22.46
N VAL A 59 -2.31 -0.33 -21.67
CA VAL A 59 -2.87 1.02 -21.86
C VAL A 59 -1.79 2.07 -22.11
N PHE A 60 -0.84 2.23 -21.19
CA PHE A 60 0.08 3.36 -21.20
C PHE A 60 0.98 3.44 -22.44
N PRO A 61 1.44 2.32 -23.06
CA PRO A 61 2.22 2.40 -24.28
C PRO A 61 1.46 3.09 -25.43
N SER A 62 0.18 2.78 -25.57
CA SER A 62 -0.67 3.36 -26.63
C SER A 62 -1.16 4.76 -26.29
N LEU A 63 -1.49 5.00 -25.01
CA LEU A 63 -2.15 6.23 -24.57
C LEU A 63 -1.17 7.37 -24.27
N LEU A 64 -0.02 7.05 -23.65
CA LEU A 64 0.94 8.03 -23.15
C LEU A 64 2.26 8.05 -23.91
N PHE A 65 2.62 6.95 -24.57
CA PHE A 65 3.86 6.82 -25.35
C PHE A 65 3.65 6.44 -26.82
N PRO A 66 2.69 7.07 -27.55
CA PRO A 66 2.39 6.71 -28.94
C PRO A 66 3.56 6.97 -29.89
N PHE A 67 4.56 7.76 -29.46
CA PHE A 67 5.77 8.09 -30.22
C PHE A 67 6.90 7.08 -30.02
N LEU A 68 6.72 6.06 -29.18
CA LEU A 68 7.69 4.99 -28.94
C LEU A 68 7.17 3.67 -29.50
N PRO A 69 8.07 2.77 -29.94
CA PRO A 69 7.72 1.37 -30.18
C PRO A 69 7.07 0.76 -28.93
N ARG A 70 6.14 -0.18 -29.13
CA ARG A 70 5.33 -0.74 -28.02
C ARG A 70 6.19 -1.26 -26.85
N LEU A 71 7.31 -1.94 -27.16
CA LEU A 71 8.22 -2.44 -26.14
C LEU A 71 8.86 -1.31 -25.32
N GLU A 72 9.36 -0.28 -26.00
CA GLU A 72 9.98 0.87 -25.33
C GLU A 72 8.97 1.67 -24.51
N GLY A 73 7.74 1.85 -25.02
CA GLY A 73 6.64 2.46 -24.27
C GLY A 73 6.27 1.66 -23.02
N THR A 74 6.27 0.32 -23.11
CA THR A 74 6.05 -0.55 -21.95
C THR A 74 7.20 -0.42 -20.93
N LEU A 75 8.44 -0.40 -21.39
CA LEU A 75 9.61 -0.22 -20.52
C LEU A 75 9.59 1.16 -19.84
N ALA A 76 9.19 2.21 -20.55
CA ALA A 76 9.03 3.54 -19.99
C ALA A 76 7.94 3.56 -18.89
N ALA A 77 6.80 2.92 -19.14
CA ALA A 77 5.74 2.77 -18.13
C ALA A 77 6.20 2.00 -16.88
N PHE A 78 6.96 0.90 -17.06
CA PHE A 78 7.57 0.19 -15.93
C PHE A 78 8.67 0.99 -15.24
N GLY A 79 9.40 1.85 -15.96
CA GLY A 79 10.32 2.81 -15.35
C GLY A 79 9.59 3.76 -14.40
N ILE A 80 8.44 4.30 -14.83
CA ILE A 80 7.59 5.14 -13.97
C ILE A 80 7.02 4.32 -12.81
N PHE A 81 6.61 3.07 -13.05
CA PHE A 81 6.18 2.15 -11.99
C PHE A 81 7.25 2.00 -10.90
N ALA A 82 8.51 1.86 -11.29
CA ALA A 82 9.63 1.71 -10.37
C ALA A 82 9.88 2.97 -9.51
N LEU A 83 9.52 4.16 -9.97
CA LEU A 83 9.69 5.41 -9.20
C LEU A 83 8.96 5.37 -7.86
N ALA A 84 7.83 4.67 -7.77
CA ALA A 84 7.14 4.52 -6.49
C ALA A 84 8.01 3.82 -5.44
N PHE A 85 8.82 2.83 -5.82
CA PHE A 85 9.73 2.15 -4.89
C PHE A 85 10.85 3.08 -4.42
N VAL A 86 11.37 3.92 -5.32
CA VAL A 86 12.38 4.94 -4.98
C VAL A 86 11.79 6.01 -4.04
N ALA A 87 10.52 6.35 -4.21
CA ALA A 87 9.84 7.33 -3.36
C ALA A 87 9.51 6.80 -1.95
N ARG A 88 9.37 5.48 -1.74
CA ARG A 88 9.01 4.88 -0.44
C ARG A 88 9.92 5.27 0.73
N PRO A 89 11.26 5.20 0.65
CA PRO A 89 12.12 5.62 1.75
C PRO A 89 11.89 7.07 2.19
N PHE A 90 11.67 7.95 1.22
CA PHE A 90 11.35 9.36 1.49
C PHE A 90 9.98 9.49 2.15
N GLY A 91 9.00 8.71 1.69
CA GLY A 91 7.67 8.60 2.31
C GLY A 91 7.76 8.12 3.77
N THR A 92 8.59 7.12 4.06
CA THR A 92 8.80 6.64 5.43
C THR A 92 9.41 7.74 6.32
N ALA A 93 10.42 8.46 5.85
CA ALA A 93 11.03 9.57 6.59
C ALA A 93 10.01 10.70 6.85
N LEU A 94 9.25 11.09 5.83
CA LEU A 94 8.20 12.11 5.94
C LEU A 94 7.10 11.68 6.91
N SER A 95 6.64 10.44 6.81
CA SER A 95 5.59 9.91 7.67
C SER A 95 6.01 9.80 9.13
N MET A 96 7.29 9.50 9.41
CA MET A 96 7.83 9.56 10.77
C MET A 96 7.85 10.99 11.32
N ALA A 97 8.16 12.00 10.50
CA ALA A 97 8.11 13.40 10.91
C ALA A 97 6.65 13.81 11.22
N VAL A 98 5.70 13.43 10.39
CA VAL A 98 4.26 13.64 10.61
C VAL A 98 3.80 12.96 11.92
N GLN A 99 4.20 11.71 12.14
CA GLN A 99 3.85 10.95 13.33
C GLN A 99 4.35 11.60 14.62
N ARG A 100 5.59 12.15 14.61
CA ARG A 100 6.17 12.84 15.77
C ARG A 100 5.41 14.13 16.11
N ARG A 101 4.86 14.83 15.10
CA ARG A 101 4.20 16.12 15.29
C ARG A 101 2.70 16.00 15.54
N TRP A 102 2.01 15.10 14.86
CA TRP A 102 0.54 15.00 14.84
C TRP A 102 -0.01 13.63 15.25
N GLY A 103 0.86 12.69 15.62
CA GLY A 103 0.47 11.38 16.09
C GLY A 103 0.26 10.33 15.00
N ARG A 104 0.07 9.08 15.44
CA ARG A 104 -0.03 7.91 14.55
C ARG A 104 -1.30 7.90 13.71
N GLY A 105 -2.44 8.32 14.27
CA GLY A 105 -3.72 8.37 13.55
C GLY A 105 -3.65 9.31 12.36
N THR A 106 -3.17 10.54 12.57
CA THR A 106 -3.02 11.55 11.51
C THR A 106 -2.09 11.08 10.39
N LYS A 107 -0.97 10.42 10.76
CA LYS A 107 -0.05 9.81 9.78
C LYS A 107 -0.78 8.84 8.85
N LEU A 108 -1.55 7.90 9.42
CA LEU A 108 -2.25 6.87 8.64
C LEU A 108 -3.33 7.49 7.76
N THR A 109 -4.12 8.42 8.29
CA THR A 109 -5.17 9.11 7.52
C THR A 109 -4.57 9.87 6.34
N LEU A 110 -3.50 10.66 6.56
CA LEU A 110 -2.84 11.39 5.49
C LEU A 110 -2.25 10.46 4.42
N ALA A 111 -1.64 9.35 4.83
CA ALA A 111 -1.10 8.36 3.90
C ALA A 111 -2.21 7.74 3.02
N LEU A 112 -3.34 7.35 3.62
CA LEU A 112 -4.47 6.75 2.90
C LEU A 112 -5.14 7.77 1.97
N VAL A 113 -5.35 9.01 2.43
CA VAL A 113 -5.93 10.08 1.59
C VAL A 113 -5.03 10.39 0.41
N LEU A 114 -3.70 10.49 0.63
CA LEU A 114 -2.74 10.73 -0.45
C LEU A 114 -2.73 9.56 -1.44
N LEU A 115 -2.74 8.31 -0.96
CA LEU A 115 -2.78 7.12 -1.80
C LEU A 115 -4.03 7.13 -2.68
N GLY A 116 -5.22 7.25 -2.08
CA GLY A 116 -6.49 7.28 -2.81
C GLY A 116 -6.59 8.45 -3.79
N ALA A 117 -6.16 9.66 -3.40
CA ALA A 117 -6.17 10.83 -4.28
C ALA A 117 -5.26 10.62 -5.50
N CYS A 118 -4.07 10.04 -5.32
CA CYS A 118 -3.17 9.74 -6.42
C CYS A 118 -3.73 8.65 -7.34
N THR A 119 -4.34 7.60 -6.78
CA THR A 119 -4.93 6.51 -7.56
C THR A 119 -6.13 6.99 -8.37
N VAL A 120 -7.06 7.70 -7.74
CA VAL A 120 -8.20 8.32 -8.45
C VAL A 120 -7.71 9.36 -9.48
N GLY A 121 -6.68 10.14 -9.14
CA GLY A 121 -6.06 11.07 -10.08
C GLY A 121 -5.57 10.40 -11.37
N MET A 122 -5.10 9.17 -11.30
CA MET A 122 -4.69 8.40 -12.50
C MET A 122 -5.88 8.07 -13.41
N ALA A 123 -7.07 7.83 -12.86
CA ALA A 123 -8.27 7.61 -13.66
C ALA A 123 -8.64 8.83 -14.54
N PHE A 124 -8.26 10.04 -14.13
CA PHE A 124 -8.53 11.27 -14.85
C PHE A 124 -7.37 11.76 -15.72
N LEU A 125 -6.33 10.94 -15.92
CA LEU A 125 -5.21 11.32 -16.78
C LEU A 125 -5.67 11.56 -18.23
N PRO A 126 -5.28 12.70 -18.84
CA PRO A 126 -5.48 12.91 -20.27
C PRO A 126 -4.53 12.01 -21.09
N SER A 127 -4.89 11.73 -22.33
CA SER A 127 -3.99 11.08 -23.28
C SER A 127 -2.86 12.00 -23.71
N TYR A 128 -1.79 11.42 -24.26
CA TYR A 128 -0.71 12.21 -24.89
C TYR A 128 -1.23 13.07 -26.04
N ALA A 129 -2.21 12.58 -26.79
CA ALA A 129 -2.84 13.34 -27.88
C ALA A 129 -3.57 14.59 -27.39
N GLN A 130 -4.09 14.58 -26.15
CA GLN A 130 -4.82 15.70 -25.57
C GLN A 130 -3.91 16.72 -24.87
N ALA A 131 -2.94 16.24 -24.09
CA ALA A 131 -2.13 17.10 -23.23
C ALA A 131 -0.61 17.04 -23.51
N GLY A 132 -0.14 16.11 -24.35
CA GLY A 132 1.29 15.97 -24.63
C GLY A 132 2.12 15.54 -23.41
N THR A 133 3.33 16.09 -23.29
CA THR A 133 4.26 15.81 -22.18
C THR A 133 3.67 16.05 -20.77
N PRO A 134 2.83 17.05 -20.50
CA PRO A 134 2.11 17.20 -19.25
C PRO A 134 1.34 15.96 -18.77
N ALA A 135 0.81 15.12 -19.65
CA ALA A 135 0.14 13.87 -19.28
C ALA A 135 1.14 12.89 -18.63
N ILE A 136 2.32 12.74 -19.21
CA ILE A 136 3.39 11.89 -18.69
C ILE A 136 3.90 12.44 -17.34
N THR A 137 4.10 13.76 -17.25
CA THR A 137 4.52 14.42 -16.02
C THR A 137 3.51 14.20 -14.89
N ALA A 138 2.22 14.32 -15.19
CA ALA A 138 1.15 14.04 -14.23
C ALA A 138 1.19 12.58 -13.74
N LEU A 139 1.37 11.60 -14.64
CA LEU A 139 1.52 10.19 -14.26
C LEU A 139 2.72 9.99 -13.32
N VAL A 140 3.86 10.60 -13.63
CA VAL A 140 5.08 10.53 -12.79
C VAL A 140 4.83 11.10 -11.40
N LEU A 141 4.20 12.29 -11.32
CA LEU A 141 3.91 12.94 -10.04
C LEU A 141 2.92 12.12 -9.19
N LEU A 142 1.86 11.62 -9.80
CA LEU A 142 0.89 10.77 -9.11
C LEU A 142 1.56 9.47 -8.62
N ARG A 143 2.45 8.88 -9.41
CA ARG A 143 3.17 7.67 -9.01
C ARG A 143 4.17 7.91 -7.89
N LEU A 144 4.87 9.04 -7.90
CA LEU A 144 5.71 9.46 -6.77
C LEU A 144 4.86 9.70 -5.51
N GLY A 145 3.70 10.35 -5.65
CA GLY A 145 2.76 10.55 -4.54
C GLY A 145 2.29 9.24 -3.92
N GLN A 146 1.93 8.23 -4.73
CA GLN A 146 1.61 6.89 -4.24
C GLN A 146 2.80 6.25 -3.50
N GLY A 147 4.02 6.37 -4.04
CA GLY A 147 5.23 5.87 -3.38
C GLY A 147 5.46 6.50 -2.00
N LEU A 148 5.27 7.82 -1.88
CA LEU A 148 5.35 8.53 -0.60
C LEU A 148 4.28 8.06 0.39
N ALA A 149 3.05 7.88 -0.07
CA ALA A 149 1.94 7.38 0.75
C ALA A 149 2.20 5.97 1.28
N LEU A 150 2.62 5.05 0.41
CA LEU A 150 2.94 3.67 0.77
C LEU A 150 4.11 3.58 1.76
N GLY A 151 5.10 4.48 1.69
CA GLY A 151 6.17 4.57 2.69
C GLY A 151 5.65 4.86 4.10
N GLY A 152 4.46 5.44 4.24
CA GLY A 152 3.82 5.73 5.52
C GLY A 152 2.97 4.59 6.09
N SER A 153 2.43 3.72 5.26
CA SER A 153 1.44 2.70 5.66
C SER A 153 2.02 1.27 5.80
N TRP A 154 3.18 0.99 5.21
CA TRP A 154 3.70 -0.36 4.98
C TRP A 154 3.96 -1.22 6.22
N ASP A 155 4.36 -0.63 7.35
CA ASP A 155 5.00 -1.39 8.44
C ASP A 155 4.07 -1.82 9.59
N GLY A 156 2.82 -1.37 9.64
CA GLY A 156 2.01 -1.46 10.86
C GLY A 156 1.23 -2.76 11.05
N LEU A 157 0.50 -3.19 10.04
CA LEU A 157 -0.56 -4.20 10.19
C LEU A 157 -0.05 -5.65 10.29
N PRO A 158 0.87 -6.14 9.43
CA PRO A 158 1.36 -7.51 9.53
C PRO A 158 2.16 -7.76 10.82
N SER A 159 2.92 -6.76 11.27
CA SER A 159 3.68 -6.85 12.50
C SER A 159 2.77 -6.89 13.73
N LEU A 160 1.70 -6.09 13.76
CA LEU A 160 0.70 -6.10 14.83
C LEU A 160 -0.02 -7.45 14.90
N LEU A 161 -0.40 -8.00 13.76
CA LEU A 161 -1.07 -9.30 13.68
C LEU A 161 -0.17 -10.43 14.22
N ALA A 162 1.12 -10.43 13.84
CA ALA A 162 2.08 -11.42 14.32
C ALA A 162 2.34 -11.29 15.84
N LEU A 163 2.32 -10.06 16.39
CA LEU A 163 2.49 -9.81 17.81
C LEU A 163 1.24 -10.17 18.63
N ALA A 164 0.04 -9.89 18.12
CA ALA A 164 -1.23 -10.22 18.75
C ALA A 164 -1.55 -11.73 18.71
N ALA A 165 -0.92 -12.47 17.81
CA ALA A 165 -1.19 -13.90 17.63
C ALA A 165 -0.58 -14.77 18.75
N PRO A 166 -1.27 -15.87 19.15
CA PRO A 166 -0.72 -16.88 20.07
C PRO A 166 0.63 -17.39 19.58
N ARG A 167 1.61 -17.57 20.49
CA ARG A 167 2.98 -17.98 20.15
C ARG A 167 3.07 -19.19 19.22
N GLN A 168 2.17 -20.17 19.41
CA GLN A 168 2.11 -21.39 18.61
C GLN A 168 1.59 -21.19 17.17
N ARG A 169 0.87 -20.10 16.88
CA ARG A 169 0.24 -19.81 15.60
C ARG A 169 0.76 -18.54 14.92
N ARG A 170 1.81 -17.94 15.44
CA ARG A 170 2.39 -16.69 14.87
C ARG A 170 2.74 -16.81 13.40
N GLY A 171 3.31 -17.95 12.98
CA GLY A 171 3.63 -18.19 11.58
C GLY A 171 2.40 -18.22 10.67
N TRP A 172 1.30 -18.82 11.14
CA TRP A 172 0.03 -18.84 10.41
C TRP A 172 -0.52 -17.42 10.21
N TYR A 173 -0.59 -16.63 11.28
CA TYR A 173 -1.09 -15.26 11.21
C TYR A 173 -0.18 -14.34 10.38
N ALA A 174 1.13 -14.52 10.43
CA ALA A 174 2.06 -13.78 9.57
C ALA A 174 1.84 -14.10 8.08
N MET A 175 1.52 -15.35 7.75
CA MET A 175 1.20 -15.77 6.38
C MET A 175 -0.08 -15.12 5.84
N LEU A 176 -1.10 -14.89 6.68
CA LEU A 176 -2.36 -14.30 6.24
C LEU A 176 -2.18 -12.93 5.58
N GLY A 177 -1.22 -12.13 6.05
CA GLY A 177 -0.88 -10.86 5.41
C GLY A 177 -0.34 -11.01 3.98
N GLN A 178 0.23 -12.16 3.62
CA GLN A 178 0.74 -12.42 2.27
C GLN A 178 -0.36 -12.84 1.30
N LEU A 179 -1.54 -13.27 1.77
CA LEU A 179 -2.68 -13.61 0.92
C LEU A 179 -3.22 -12.38 0.16
N GLY A 180 -2.94 -11.18 0.65
CA GLY A 180 -3.30 -9.94 -0.04
C GLY A 180 -2.75 -9.85 -1.46
N ALA A 181 -1.53 -10.33 -1.71
CA ALA A 181 -0.92 -10.26 -3.03
C ALA A 181 -1.65 -11.10 -4.10
N PRO A 182 -1.87 -12.41 -3.92
CA PRO A 182 -2.61 -13.20 -4.90
C PRO A 182 -4.07 -12.76 -5.04
N LEU A 183 -4.71 -12.32 -3.96
CA LEU A 183 -6.09 -11.80 -4.02
C LEU A 183 -6.16 -10.48 -4.78
N GLY A 184 -5.27 -9.53 -4.49
CA GLY A 184 -5.19 -8.25 -5.20
C GLY A 184 -4.90 -8.45 -6.69
N PHE A 185 -3.98 -9.37 -7.03
CA PHE A 185 -3.71 -9.71 -8.43
C PHE A 185 -4.92 -10.33 -9.11
N ALA A 186 -5.56 -11.32 -8.50
CA ALA A 186 -6.72 -12.00 -9.07
C ALA A 186 -7.86 -11.02 -9.34
N LEU A 187 -8.14 -10.12 -8.40
CA LEU A 187 -9.17 -9.08 -8.55
C LEU A 187 -8.82 -8.10 -9.68
N ALA A 188 -7.60 -7.58 -9.72
CA ALA A 188 -7.17 -6.66 -10.77
C ALA A 188 -7.19 -7.32 -12.15
N ALA A 189 -6.63 -8.51 -12.26
CA ALA A 189 -6.60 -9.25 -13.52
C ALA A 189 -8.01 -9.62 -14.01
N SER A 190 -8.90 -10.07 -13.12
CA SER A 190 -10.29 -10.40 -13.46
C SER A 190 -11.06 -9.17 -13.94
N LEU A 191 -10.87 -8.01 -13.28
CA LEU A 191 -11.54 -6.78 -13.67
C LEU A 191 -11.05 -6.29 -15.04
N PHE A 192 -9.74 -6.27 -15.26
CA PHE A 192 -9.19 -5.92 -16.59
C PHE A 192 -9.61 -6.91 -17.67
N ALA A 193 -9.60 -8.21 -17.40
CA ALA A 193 -10.04 -9.23 -18.35
C ALA A 193 -11.51 -9.08 -18.70
N TYR A 194 -12.37 -8.82 -17.72
CA TYR A 194 -13.79 -8.56 -17.94
C TYR A 194 -14.00 -7.31 -18.81
N LEU A 195 -13.37 -6.20 -18.50
CA LEU A 195 -13.49 -4.97 -19.27
C LEU A 195 -12.95 -5.13 -20.68
N TYR A 196 -11.81 -5.80 -20.84
CA TYR A 196 -11.20 -6.06 -22.15
C TYR A 196 -12.06 -6.98 -23.03
N ALA A 197 -12.77 -7.93 -22.43
CA ALA A 197 -13.66 -8.84 -23.16
C ALA A 197 -15.04 -8.23 -23.47
N SER A 198 -15.49 -7.26 -22.64
CA SER A 198 -16.84 -6.68 -22.73
C SER A 198 -16.90 -5.40 -23.57
N LEU A 199 -15.78 -4.72 -23.75
CA LEU A 199 -15.69 -3.45 -24.45
C LEU A 199 -14.97 -3.61 -25.78
N THR A 200 -15.28 -2.75 -26.74
CA THR A 200 -14.48 -2.62 -27.95
C THR A 200 -13.09 -2.07 -27.63
N PRO A 201 -12.06 -2.33 -28.45
CA PRO A 201 -10.72 -1.80 -28.22
C PRO A 201 -10.68 -0.27 -28.04
N ASP A 202 -11.50 0.45 -28.80
CA ASP A 202 -11.60 1.92 -28.73
C ASP A 202 -12.24 2.37 -27.40
N GLU A 203 -13.35 1.76 -26.99
CA GLU A 203 -14.01 2.05 -25.72
C GLU A 203 -13.11 1.70 -24.53
N PHE A 204 -12.38 0.59 -24.60
CA PHE A 204 -11.45 0.21 -23.57
C PHE A 204 -10.33 1.26 -23.39
N LEU A 205 -9.74 1.75 -24.49
CA LEU A 205 -8.69 2.77 -24.45
C LEU A 205 -9.21 4.18 -24.16
N ASP A 206 -10.47 4.49 -24.47
CA ASP A 206 -11.05 5.80 -24.18
C ASP A 206 -11.41 5.94 -22.70
N TRP A 207 -12.18 5.00 -22.15
CA TRP A 207 -12.67 5.09 -20.78
C TRP A 207 -12.55 3.82 -19.94
N GLY A 208 -12.61 2.62 -20.53
CA GLY A 208 -12.71 1.35 -19.82
C GLY A 208 -11.57 1.12 -18.82
N TRP A 209 -10.34 1.43 -19.19
CA TRP A 209 -9.16 1.28 -18.35
C TRP A 209 -9.15 2.15 -17.07
N ARG A 210 -10.01 3.17 -17.01
CA ARG A 210 -10.09 4.10 -15.88
C ARG A 210 -10.81 3.50 -14.68
N TYR A 211 -11.77 2.59 -14.93
CA TYR A 211 -12.55 1.95 -13.87
C TYR A 211 -11.73 1.25 -12.80
N PRO A 212 -10.73 0.42 -13.13
CA PRO A 212 -9.89 -0.21 -12.12
C PRO A 212 -9.21 0.78 -11.17
N PHE A 213 -8.84 1.96 -11.66
CA PHE A 213 -8.25 3.03 -10.81
C PHE A 213 -9.29 3.73 -9.94
N CYS A 214 -10.57 3.74 -10.33
CA CYS A 214 -11.63 4.29 -9.50
C CYS A 214 -12.08 3.32 -8.40
N VAL A 215 -11.87 2.01 -8.61
CA VAL A 215 -12.23 0.95 -7.66
C VAL A 215 -11.10 0.69 -6.66
N ALA A 216 -9.85 0.98 -7.03
CA ALA A 216 -8.67 0.83 -6.17
C ALA A 216 -8.68 1.82 -5.01
#